data_f8031d2fa773e5742984e2bbca49fa78
#
_entry.id   f8031d2fa773e5742984e2bbca49fa78
#
_cell.length_a   1.000
_cell.length_b   1.000
_cell.length_c   1.000
_cell.angle_alpha   90.00
_cell.angle_beta   90.00
_cell.angle_gamma   90.00
#
_symmetry.space_group_name_H-M   'P 1'
#
loop_
_entity.id
_entity.type
_entity.pdbx_description
1 polymer ?
#
loop_
_entity_poly.entity_id
_entity_poly.type
_entity_poly.pdbx_seq_one_letter_code
_entity_poly.pdbx_strand_id
1 'polypeptide(L)'
;MRGLLADVNIQGHLDYLLDLLEARDLRGVLESLDLRLVTFPDVGLDRRVDDRTLWRYCQDEHWVLFTENRNDDGPDSLQRTLDDSWAAGHVPVLTLSNTGRFENNRNYADRVADDVATVLFGICCDGSFRDQPRIYIPFRWP
;
A
#
# COMPACT_ATOMS: atom_id res chain seq x y z
N MET A 1 -1.28 -8.31 -10.98
CA MET A 1 -1.38 -7.21 -9.99
C MET A 1 -1.46 -5.88 -10.71
N ARG A 2 -2.37 -5.01 -10.27
CA ARG A 2 -2.59 -3.71 -10.93
C ARG A 2 -1.73 -2.59 -10.35
N GLY A 3 -1.35 -2.68 -9.08
CA GLY A 3 -0.52 -1.69 -8.42
C GLY A 3 -0.95 -1.41 -6.99
N LEU A 4 -0.87 -0.14 -6.59
CA LEU A 4 -1.11 0.33 -5.24
C LEU A 4 -2.38 1.16 -5.18
N LEU A 5 -3.27 0.85 -4.24
CA LEU A 5 -4.46 1.65 -3.93
C LEU A 5 -4.26 2.33 -2.58
N ALA A 6 -4.25 3.65 -2.56
CA ALA A 6 -4.12 4.40 -1.32
C ALA A 6 -5.47 4.45 -0.59
N ASP A 7 -5.46 4.10 0.69
CA ASP A 7 -6.61 4.27 1.58
C ASP A 7 -7.02 5.75 1.61
N VAL A 8 -8.30 6.00 1.82
CA VAL A 8 -8.87 7.35 1.81
C VAL A 8 -8.15 8.29 2.79
N ASN A 9 -7.70 7.76 3.92
CA ASN A 9 -7.04 8.58 4.95
C ASN A 9 -5.63 9.04 4.57
N ILE A 10 -4.99 8.39 3.59
CA ILE A 10 -3.66 8.80 3.12
C ILE A 10 -3.61 9.08 1.63
N GLN A 11 -4.75 9.14 0.96
CA GLN A 11 -4.74 9.41 -0.48
C GLN A 11 -4.15 10.79 -0.83
N GLY A 12 -4.23 11.75 0.10
CA GLY A 12 -3.59 13.06 -0.08
C GLY A 12 -2.07 13.01 -0.08
N HIS A 13 -1.48 11.93 0.44
CA HIS A 13 -0.03 11.72 0.42
C HIS A 13 0.46 11.03 -0.86
N LEU A 14 -0.45 10.56 -1.69
CA LEU A 14 -0.09 9.80 -2.89
C LEU A 14 0.67 10.66 -3.90
N ASP A 15 0.29 11.92 -4.06
CA ASP A 15 0.99 12.83 -4.97
C ASP A 15 2.45 13.02 -4.54
N TYR A 16 2.69 13.16 -3.24
CA TYR A 16 4.05 13.25 -2.70
C TYR A 16 4.82 11.95 -2.96
N LEU A 17 4.20 10.80 -2.74
CA LEU A 17 4.83 9.51 -3.04
C LEU A 17 5.19 9.40 -4.52
N LEU A 18 4.30 9.82 -5.40
CA LEU A 18 4.58 9.82 -6.85
C LEU A 18 5.75 10.73 -7.20
N ASP A 19 5.84 11.92 -6.59
CA ASP A 19 6.96 12.83 -6.78
C ASP A 19 8.28 12.23 -6.29
N LEU A 20 8.27 11.53 -5.16
CA LEU A 20 9.44 10.84 -4.64
C LEU A 20 9.88 9.72 -5.58
N LEU A 21 8.95 8.93 -6.09
CA LEU A 21 9.24 7.86 -7.04
C LEU A 21 9.82 8.42 -8.33
N GLU A 22 9.30 9.55 -8.82
CA GLU A 22 9.82 10.25 -9.99
C GLU A 22 11.26 10.70 -9.77
N ALA A 23 11.53 11.34 -8.63
CA ALA A 23 12.85 11.85 -8.29
C ALA A 23 13.90 10.74 -8.14
N ARG A 24 13.47 9.52 -7.85
CA ARG A 24 14.33 8.34 -7.67
C ARG A 24 14.39 7.45 -8.92
N ASP A 25 13.84 7.90 -10.04
CA ASP A 25 13.78 7.17 -11.31
C ASP A 25 13.03 5.82 -11.21
N LEU A 26 12.09 5.72 -10.27
CA LEU A 26 11.29 4.51 -10.05
C LEU A 26 9.92 4.56 -10.72
N ARG A 27 9.37 5.75 -10.93
CA ARG A 27 8.03 5.90 -11.48
C ARG A 27 7.91 5.32 -12.89
N GLY A 28 8.88 5.62 -13.75
CA GLY A 28 8.89 5.09 -15.12
C GLY A 28 9.01 3.57 -15.16
N VAL A 29 9.76 2.98 -14.24
CA VAL A 29 9.86 1.53 -14.15
C VAL A 29 8.53 0.92 -13.75
N LEU A 30 7.84 1.49 -12.76
CA LEU A 30 6.50 1.04 -12.35
C LEU A 30 5.52 1.13 -13.53
N GLU A 31 5.51 2.24 -14.25
CA GLU A 31 4.66 2.42 -15.42
C GLU A 31 4.96 1.40 -16.53
N SER A 32 6.24 1.08 -16.74
CA SER A 32 6.64 0.08 -17.74
C SER A 32 6.15 -1.32 -17.43
N LEU A 33 5.86 -1.60 -16.16
CA LEU A 33 5.30 -2.86 -15.68
C LEU A 33 3.76 -2.80 -15.55
N ASP A 34 3.14 -1.73 -16.02
CA ASP A 34 1.71 -1.46 -15.88
C ASP A 34 1.24 -1.41 -14.41
N LEU A 35 2.13 -1.01 -13.52
CA LEU A 35 1.80 -0.82 -12.11
C LEU A 35 1.39 0.62 -11.87
N ARG A 36 0.17 0.81 -11.38
CA ARG A 36 -0.44 2.13 -11.17
C ARG A 36 -0.56 2.41 -9.68
N LEU A 37 -0.51 3.68 -9.32
CA LEU A 37 -0.82 4.15 -7.98
C LEU A 37 -2.11 4.97 -8.07
N VAL A 38 -3.14 4.52 -7.37
CA VAL A 38 -4.49 5.07 -7.53
C VAL A 38 -5.12 5.40 -6.18
N THR A 39 -6.16 6.22 -6.23
CA THR A 39 -6.97 6.62 -5.08
C THR A 39 -8.37 6.03 -5.19
N PHE A 40 -9.21 6.20 -4.15
CA PHE A 40 -10.59 5.72 -4.16
C PHE A 40 -11.40 6.27 -5.35
N PRO A 41 -11.38 7.59 -5.63
CA PRO A 41 -12.09 8.10 -6.80
C PRO A 41 -11.67 7.46 -8.12
N ASP A 42 -10.40 7.13 -8.27
CA ASP A 42 -9.89 6.52 -9.51
C ASP A 42 -10.53 5.17 -9.81
N VAL A 43 -10.95 4.45 -8.79
CA VAL A 43 -11.55 3.11 -8.92
C VAL A 43 -13.03 3.06 -8.53
N GLY A 44 -13.62 4.21 -8.23
CA GLY A 44 -15.05 4.31 -7.92
C GLY A 44 -15.45 3.77 -6.55
N LEU A 45 -14.54 3.74 -5.59
CA LEU A 45 -14.86 3.32 -4.22
C LEU A 45 -15.46 4.47 -3.40
N ASP A 46 -16.49 4.14 -2.59
CA ASP A 46 -17.05 5.06 -1.62
C ASP A 46 -16.05 5.23 -0.46
N ARG A 47 -15.82 6.49 -0.05
CA ARG A 47 -14.91 6.80 1.05
C ARG A 47 -15.32 6.20 2.39
N ARG A 48 -16.56 5.73 2.52
CA ARG A 48 -17.11 5.14 3.74
C ARG A 48 -17.10 3.62 3.73
N VAL A 49 -16.49 3.00 2.73
CA VAL A 49 -16.37 1.54 2.66
C VAL A 49 -15.66 1.03 3.93
N ASP A 50 -16.16 -0.05 4.53
CA ASP A 50 -15.51 -0.64 5.69
C ASP A 50 -14.22 -1.37 5.31
N ASP A 51 -13.37 -1.63 6.31
CA ASP A 51 -12.05 -2.21 6.08
C ASP A 51 -12.11 -3.61 5.47
N ARG A 52 -13.07 -4.43 5.89
CA ARG A 52 -13.23 -5.79 5.37
C ARG A 52 -13.61 -5.78 3.89
N THR A 53 -14.57 -4.94 3.53
CA THR A 53 -15.00 -4.77 2.14
C THR A 53 -13.89 -4.21 1.28
N LEU A 54 -13.15 -3.23 1.80
CA LEU A 54 -12.01 -2.64 1.12
C LEU A 54 -10.91 -3.68 0.86
N TRP A 55 -10.55 -4.45 1.88
CA TRP A 55 -9.52 -5.48 1.74
C TRP A 55 -9.92 -6.53 0.69
N ARG A 56 -11.18 -7.01 0.73
CA ARG A 56 -11.68 -7.97 -0.25
C ARG A 56 -11.65 -7.42 -1.65
N TYR A 57 -12.07 -6.16 -1.82
CA TYR A 57 -11.98 -5.48 -3.11
C TYR A 57 -10.54 -5.48 -3.63
N CYS A 58 -9.58 -5.14 -2.78
CA CYS A 58 -8.18 -5.11 -3.17
C CYS A 58 -7.68 -6.49 -3.58
N GLN A 59 -8.07 -7.54 -2.87
CA GLN A 59 -7.67 -8.90 -3.24
C GLN A 59 -8.31 -9.32 -4.57
N ASP A 60 -9.60 -9.08 -4.75
CA ASP A 60 -10.34 -9.48 -5.95
C ASP A 60 -9.85 -8.73 -7.19
N GLU A 61 -9.54 -7.44 -7.05
CA GLU A 61 -9.11 -6.59 -8.15
C GLU A 61 -7.58 -6.50 -8.29
N HIS A 62 -6.85 -7.19 -7.42
CA HIS A 62 -5.38 -7.29 -7.45
C HIS A 62 -4.67 -5.95 -7.21
N TRP A 63 -5.14 -5.21 -6.20
CA TRP A 63 -4.48 -4.02 -5.69
C TRP A 63 -3.78 -4.29 -4.37
N VAL A 64 -2.58 -3.74 -4.20
CA VAL A 64 -1.92 -3.69 -2.89
C VAL A 64 -2.47 -2.46 -2.16
N LEU A 65 -3.09 -2.67 -1.01
CA LEU A 65 -3.63 -1.57 -0.20
C LEU A 65 -2.48 -0.86 0.53
N PHE A 66 -2.43 0.46 0.40
CA PHE A 66 -1.49 1.33 1.12
C PHE A 66 -2.27 2.14 2.15
N THR A 67 -1.94 1.96 3.43
CA THR A 67 -2.71 2.54 4.53
C THR A 67 -1.82 2.91 5.71
N GLU A 68 -2.31 3.76 6.60
CA GLU A 68 -1.76 3.98 7.94
C GLU A 68 -2.57 3.23 9.01
N ASN A 69 -3.63 2.55 8.64
CA ASN A 69 -4.61 1.96 9.55
C ASN A 69 -4.05 0.71 10.22
N ARG A 70 -3.92 0.75 11.56
CA ARG A 70 -3.53 -0.38 12.42
C ARG A 70 -4.65 -0.78 13.37
N ASN A 71 -5.85 -0.23 13.19
CA ASN A 71 -6.98 -0.44 14.08
C ASN A 71 -7.44 -1.90 14.03
N ASP A 72 -7.64 -2.49 15.22
CA ASP A 72 -8.19 -3.83 15.40
C ASP A 72 -9.54 -3.82 16.14
N ASP A 73 -10.14 -2.66 16.33
CA ASP A 73 -11.42 -2.49 17.02
C ASP A 73 -12.58 -2.97 16.14
N GLY A 74 -13.28 -4.01 16.60
CA GLY A 74 -14.45 -4.52 15.93
C GLY A 74 -14.17 -5.56 14.86
N PRO A 75 -15.22 -6.32 14.45
CA PRO A 75 -15.06 -7.46 13.56
C PRO A 75 -14.72 -7.09 12.11
N ASP A 76 -15.02 -5.87 11.69
CA ASP A 76 -14.76 -5.40 10.33
C ASP A 76 -13.51 -4.52 10.24
N SER A 77 -12.72 -4.41 11.31
CA SER A 77 -11.44 -3.67 11.27
C SER A 77 -10.46 -4.35 10.35
N LEU A 78 -9.48 -3.59 9.86
CA LEU A 78 -8.48 -4.13 8.95
C LEU A 78 -7.68 -5.27 9.58
N GLN A 79 -7.21 -5.10 10.82
CA GLN A 79 -6.43 -6.14 11.48
C GLN A 79 -7.22 -7.42 11.70
N ARG A 80 -8.49 -7.30 12.10
CA ARG A 80 -9.36 -8.47 12.26
C ARG A 80 -9.62 -9.16 10.92
N THR A 81 -9.77 -8.39 9.87
CA THR A 81 -9.94 -8.93 8.52
C THR A 81 -8.71 -9.75 8.10
N LEU A 82 -7.52 -9.24 8.35
CA LEU A 82 -6.29 -9.96 8.06
C LEU A 82 -6.18 -11.24 8.89
N ASP A 83 -6.48 -11.16 10.18
CA ASP A 83 -6.42 -12.32 11.08
C ASP A 83 -7.40 -13.42 10.65
N ASP A 84 -8.59 -13.05 10.20
CA ASP A 84 -9.66 -13.98 9.87
C ASP A 84 -9.59 -14.51 8.44
N SER A 85 -9.15 -13.72 7.48
CA SER A 85 -9.39 -13.96 6.06
C SER A 85 -8.12 -14.11 5.21
N TRP A 86 -6.96 -13.71 5.72
CA TRP A 86 -5.74 -13.80 4.94
C TRP A 86 -5.31 -15.24 4.74
N ALA A 87 -4.82 -15.55 3.54
CA ALA A 87 -4.22 -16.84 3.21
C ALA A 87 -3.02 -16.61 2.29
N ALA A 88 -2.12 -17.60 2.24
CA ALA A 88 -0.97 -17.56 1.34
C ALA A 88 -1.43 -17.37 -0.11
N GLY A 89 -0.75 -16.50 -0.83
CA GLY A 89 -1.10 -16.13 -2.20
C GLY A 89 -1.86 -14.81 -2.32
N HIS A 90 -2.44 -14.31 -1.24
CA HIS A 90 -2.97 -12.96 -1.22
C HIS A 90 -1.83 -11.94 -1.28
N VAL A 91 -2.13 -10.73 -1.78
CA VAL A 91 -1.15 -9.63 -1.73
C VAL A 91 -1.16 -8.99 -0.35
N PRO A 92 -0.01 -8.53 0.16
CA PRO A 92 0.05 -7.91 1.48
C PRO A 92 -0.57 -6.52 1.50
N VAL A 93 -0.91 -6.04 2.70
CA VAL A 93 -1.23 -4.65 2.95
C VAL A 93 0.06 -3.92 3.31
N LEU A 94 0.35 -2.80 2.66
CA LEU A 94 1.47 -1.94 3.02
C LEU A 94 1.01 -0.90 4.02
N THR A 95 1.63 -0.86 5.19
CA THR A 95 1.26 0.07 6.24
C THR A 95 2.37 1.07 6.49
N LEU A 96 2.07 2.35 6.29
CA LEU A 96 2.99 3.44 6.59
C LEU A 96 3.08 3.60 8.10
N SER A 97 4.29 3.44 8.64
CA SER A 97 4.51 3.39 10.08
C SER A 97 4.37 4.76 10.76
N ASN A 98 4.74 5.83 10.07
CA ASN A 98 4.70 7.17 10.65
C ASN A 98 4.45 8.24 9.59
N THR A 99 3.20 8.70 9.51
CA THR A 99 2.80 9.73 8.54
C THR A 99 3.49 11.07 8.79
N GLY A 100 3.69 11.44 10.05
CA GLY A 100 4.37 12.69 10.38
C GLY A 100 5.81 12.73 9.89
N ARG A 101 6.55 11.63 10.05
CA ARG A 101 7.91 11.52 9.51
C ARG A 101 7.92 11.50 7.99
N PHE A 102 6.95 10.85 7.38
CA PHE A 102 6.81 10.86 5.93
C PHE A 102 6.65 12.29 5.40
N GLU A 103 5.87 13.11 6.08
CA GLU A 103 5.63 14.51 5.68
C GLU A 103 6.83 15.42 5.95
N ASN A 104 7.58 15.17 7.04
CA ASN A 104 8.54 16.14 7.59
C ASN A 104 10.00 15.71 7.54
N ASN A 105 10.29 14.48 7.14
CA ASN A 105 11.66 13.97 7.07
C ASN A 105 11.91 13.37 5.69
N ARG A 106 12.69 14.03 4.86
CA ARG A 106 12.93 13.61 3.48
C ARG A 106 13.63 12.27 3.39
N ASN A 107 14.58 11.99 4.29
CA ASN A 107 15.26 10.69 4.28
C ASN A 107 14.29 9.54 4.58
N TYR A 108 13.38 9.76 5.52
CA TYR A 108 12.32 8.80 5.82
C TYR A 108 11.40 8.59 4.61
N ALA A 109 10.98 9.68 3.99
CA ALA A 109 10.11 9.64 2.82
C ALA A 109 10.76 8.92 1.64
N ASP A 110 12.04 9.16 1.40
CA ASP A 110 12.80 8.46 0.36
C ASP A 110 12.84 6.94 0.61
N ARG A 111 13.01 6.52 1.86
CA ARG A 111 12.99 5.10 2.22
C ARG A 111 11.60 4.49 2.00
N VAL A 112 10.54 5.24 2.32
CA VAL A 112 9.17 4.79 2.03
C VAL A 112 9.00 4.54 0.54
N ALA A 113 9.43 5.47 -0.30
CA ALA A 113 9.32 5.33 -1.75
C ALA A 113 10.10 4.11 -2.26
N ASP A 114 11.33 3.92 -1.80
CA ASP A 114 12.15 2.75 -2.17
C ASP A 114 11.47 1.44 -1.75
N ASP A 115 10.92 1.39 -0.55
CA ASP A 115 10.31 0.17 -0.02
C ASP A 115 8.97 -0.15 -0.71
N VAL A 116 8.18 0.87 -1.04
CA VAL A 116 6.97 0.68 -1.86
C VAL A 116 7.35 0.06 -3.20
N ALA A 117 8.34 0.62 -3.89
CA ALA A 117 8.80 0.09 -5.17
C ALA A 117 9.32 -1.33 -5.04
N THR A 118 10.11 -1.61 -4.01
CA THR A 118 10.67 -2.95 -3.75
C THR A 118 9.57 -3.98 -3.59
N VAL A 119 8.53 -3.66 -2.80
CA VAL A 119 7.41 -4.60 -2.60
C VAL A 119 6.65 -4.83 -3.90
N LEU A 120 6.31 -3.76 -4.62
CA LEU A 120 5.57 -3.88 -5.88
C LEU A 120 6.36 -4.69 -6.92
N PHE A 121 7.66 -4.45 -7.06
CA PHE A 121 8.51 -5.23 -7.96
C PHE A 121 8.58 -6.69 -7.52
N GLY A 122 8.75 -6.95 -6.24
CA GLY A 122 8.83 -8.32 -5.72
C GLY A 122 7.55 -9.10 -5.99
N ILE A 123 6.40 -8.52 -5.73
CA ILE A 123 5.11 -9.17 -5.98
C ILE A 123 4.91 -9.42 -7.49
N CYS A 124 5.21 -8.42 -8.31
CA CYS A 124 4.96 -8.47 -9.75
C CYS A 124 5.94 -9.41 -10.47
N CYS A 125 7.24 -9.33 -10.14
CA CYS A 125 8.29 -9.92 -10.96
C CYS A 125 8.73 -11.30 -10.49
N ASP A 126 8.69 -11.58 -9.18
CA ASP A 126 9.18 -12.86 -8.65
C ASP A 126 8.26 -13.51 -7.61
N GLY A 127 7.10 -12.96 -7.36
CA GLY A 127 6.13 -13.51 -6.43
C GLY A 127 6.51 -13.34 -4.95
N SER A 128 7.50 -12.53 -4.63
CA SER A 128 7.90 -12.24 -3.25
C SER A 128 6.79 -11.52 -2.48
N PHE A 129 6.91 -11.49 -1.16
CA PHE A 129 6.03 -10.75 -0.23
C PHE A 129 4.59 -11.28 -0.14
N ARG A 130 4.26 -12.40 -0.78
CA ARG A 130 2.90 -12.96 -0.73
C ARG A 130 2.69 -13.92 0.45
N ASP A 131 3.68 -14.05 1.33
CA ASP A 131 3.65 -14.93 2.50
C ASP A 131 3.32 -14.20 3.80
N GLN A 132 3.03 -12.90 3.74
CA GLN A 132 2.71 -12.11 4.93
C GLN A 132 1.52 -11.17 4.64
N PRO A 133 0.60 -11.04 5.63
CA PRO A 133 -0.63 -10.27 5.43
C PRO A 133 -0.39 -8.76 5.44
N ARG A 134 0.61 -8.29 6.17
CA ARG A 134 0.90 -6.88 6.35
C ARG A 134 2.40 -6.64 6.37
N ILE A 135 2.83 -5.59 5.70
CA ILE A 135 4.22 -5.14 5.70
C ILE A 135 4.26 -3.69 6.14
N TYR A 136 5.01 -3.41 7.18
CA TYR A 136 5.23 -2.04 7.65
C TYR A 136 6.36 -1.40 6.86
N ILE A 137 6.14 -0.18 6.39
CA ILE A 137 7.16 0.57 5.65
C ILE A 137 7.44 1.91 6.34
N PRO A 138 8.71 2.35 6.32
CA PRO A 138 9.88 1.66 5.75
C PRO A 138 10.24 0.41 6.57
N PHE A 139 10.93 -0.54 5.93
CA PHE A 139 11.31 -1.81 6.55
C PHE A 139 12.18 -1.58 7.78
N ARG A 140 13.08 -0.61 7.71
CA ARG A 140 13.96 -0.22 8.80
C ARG A 140 14.09 1.28 8.83
N TRP A 141 14.01 1.82 10.04
CA TRP A 141 14.28 3.23 10.26
C TRP A 141 14.97 3.38 11.62
N PRO A 142 16.19 3.97 11.64
CA PRO A 142 16.89 4.20 12.89
C PRO A 142 16.20 5.24 13.77
#